data_584257113b65b3856c3efe2f3d44d884
#
_entry.id   584257113b65b3856c3efe2f3d44d884
#
_cell.length_a   1.000
_cell.length_b   1.000
_cell.length_c   1.000
_cell.angle_alpha   90.00
_cell.angle_beta   90.00
_cell.angle_gamma   90.00
#
_symmetry.space_group_name_H-M   'P 1'
#
loop_
_entity.id
_entity.type
_entity.pdbx_description
1 polymer ?
#
loop_
_entity_poly.entity_id
_entity_poly.type
_entity_poly.pdbx_seq_one_letter_code
_entity_poly.pdbx_strand_id
1 'polypeptide(L)'
;MLVNMNEVLRPAKKNKYAVGLFNAVNLELARGIIAAAESSRSPVIMGTAEILLPYGPLEEVSYYLIPMAKKASVPVVVHLDHGLTYDTCIKALELGFSSIMYDCSTDSYEENVRKVKEMADIAHSYGATIEGELGHVGDNEGSAEGSDHLADPSAFFTDPKLAKDFVEKTGVDALAIAVGNAHGAYKLPPKLDFERIRTIANTVDVPLVLHGGSGLTDNDFRKAIQEGISKVNIFTDINVAAVEAEFKKFQSMDKGLIDLIPAAVEAVKQESLVKMKLFSSDGKADIKNNQNVSANDIEALTKLVAAEVAKYLNK
;
A
#
# COMPACT_ATOMS: atom_id res chain seq x y z
N MET A 1 -5.57 9.87 11.44
CA MET A 1 -6.42 8.80 12.00
C MET A 1 -5.90 7.47 11.47
N LEU A 2 -5.20 6.69 12.31
CA LEU A 2 -4.67 5.38 11.90
C LEU A 2 -5.84 4.41 11.71
N VAL A 3 -5.87 3.77 10.52
CA VAL A 3 -6.91 2.80 10.10
C VAL A 3 -6.25 1.60 9.41
N ASN A 4 -6.97 0.50 9.22
CA ASN A 4 -6.49 -0.60 8.41
C ASN A 4 -6.88 -0.43 6.92
N MET A 5 -6.36 -1.27 6.05
CA MET A 5 -6.50 -1.10 4.60
C MET A 5 -7.95 -1.31 4.11
N ASN A 6 -8.73 -2.16 4.78
CA ASN A 6 -10.13 -2.38 4.44
C ASN A 6 -10.97 -1.10 4.54
N GLU A 7 -10.64 -0.22 5.51
CA GLU A 7 -11.38 1.02 5.73
C GLU A 7 -11.22 2.03 4.59
N VAL A 8 -10.12 1.97 3.84
CA VAL A 8 -9.85 2.87 2.72
C VAL A 8 -10.05 2.23 1.35
N LEU A 9 -9.73 0.93 1.19
CA LEU A 9 -9.79 0.28 -0.13
C LEU A 9 -11.18 -0.28 -0.50
N ARG A 10 -11.99 -0.72 0.46
CA ARG A 10 -13.37 -1.15 0.15
C ARG A 10 -14.23 0.00 -0.39
N PRO A 11 -14.19 1.23 0.20
CA PRO A 11 -14.81 2.40 -0.41
C PRO A 11 -14.21 2.76 -1.77
N ALA A 12 -12.89 2.63 -1.95
CA ALA A 12 -12.20 2.90 -3.21
C ALA A 12 -12.72 1.98 -4.33
N LYS A 13 -12.73 0.66 -4.09
CA LYS A 13 -13.29 -0.32 -5.03
C LYS A 13 -14.74 0.00 -5.40
N LYS A 14 -15.59 0.25 -4.39
CA LYS A 14 -17.01 0.54 -4.60
C LYS A 14 -17.26 1.79 -5.43
N ASN A 15 -16.45 2.82 -5.24
CA ASN A 15 -16.65 4.14 -5.85
C ASN A 15 -15.67 4.43 -7.01
N LYS A 16 -14.90 3.41 -7.46
CA LYS A 16 -13.99 3.48 -8.61
C LYS A 16 -12.98 4.62 -8.53
N TYR A 17 -12.28 4.72 -7.40
CA TYR A 17 -11.07 5.52 -7.24
C TYR A 17 -9.96 4.64 -6.65
N ALA A 18 -8.73 5.12 -6.64
CA ALA A 18 -7.65 4.39 -5.98
C ALA A 18 -6.99 5.22 -4.88
N VAL A 19 -6.50 4.54 -3.84
CA VAL A 19 -5.70 5.16 -2.79
C VAL A 19 -4.22 4.93 -3.10
N GLY A 20 -3.43 6.00 -3.06
CA GLY A 20 -1.98 5.91 -3.23
C GLY A 20 -1.31 5.33 -1.99
N LEU A 21 -0.44 4.34 -2.21
CA LEU A 21 0.61 3.99 -1.26
C LEU A 21 1.86 4.77 -1.64
N PHE A 22 2.45 5.45 -0.66
CA PHE A 22 3.70 6.19 -0.79
C PHE A 22 4.70 5.66 0.22
N ASN A 23 5.84 5.11 -0.24
CA ASN A 23 6.90 4.65 0.65
C ASN A 23 7.69 5.82 1.24
N ALA A 24 7.86 5.84 2.56
CA ALA A 24 8.48 6.91 3.33
C ALA A 24 9.60 6.35 4.21
N VAL A 25 10.84 6.39 3.69
CA VAL A 25 12.04 5.89 4.37
C VAL A 25 12.66 6.91 5.33
N ASN A 26 12.16 8.15 5.33
CA ASN A 26 12.61 9.22 6.21
C ASN A 26 11.45 10.14 6.62
N LEU A 27 11.72 11.04 7.56
CA LEU A 27 10.72 11.95 8.12
C LEU A 27 10.24 12.98 7.09
N GLU A 28 11.09 13.41 6.17
CA GLU A 28 10.79 14.43 5.15
C GLU A 28 9.74 13.89 4.17
N LEU A 29 9.91 12.67 3.69
CA LEU A 29 8.91 11.99 2.85
C LEU A 29 7.59 11.84 3.58
N ALA A 30 7.62 11.32 4.81
CA ALA A 30 6.40 11.15 5.63
C ALA A 30 5.64 12.47 5.85
N ARG A 31 6.35 13.57 6.14
CA ARG A 31 5.76 14.91 6.35
C ARG A 31 5.09 15.43 5.08
N GLY A 32 5.75 15.27 3.92
CA GLY A 32 5.20 15.68 2.64
C GLY A 32 3.93 14.91 2.29
N ILE A 33 3.94 13.59 2.45
CA ILE A 33 2.80 12.71 2.16
C ILE A 33 1.59 13.06 3.06
N ILE A 34 1.80 13.21 4.37
CA ILE A 34 0.71 13.58 5.30
C ILE A 34 0.16 14.97 4.97
N ALA A 35 1.03 15.94 4.70
CA ALA A 35 0.59 17.30 4.35
C ALA A 35 -0.24 17.32 3.05
N ALA A 36 0.11 16.48 2.08
CA ALA A 36 -0.68 16.29 0.86
C ALA A 36 -2.06 15.69 1.17
N ALA A 37 -2.09 14.60 1.93
CA ALA A 37 -3.31 13.90 2.28
C ALA A 37 -4.30 14.80 3.05
N GLU A 38 -3.81 15.53 4.04
CA GLU A 38 -4.64 16.46 4.83
C GLU A 38 -5.15 17.64 4.00
N SER A 39 -4.30 18.23 3.17
CA SER A 39 -4.69 19.39 2.34
C SER A 39 -5.70 19.03 1.24
N SER A 40 -5.62 17.81 0.69
CA SER A 40 -6.57 17.31 -0.31
C SER A 40 -7.76 16.57 0.29
N ARG A 41 -7.78 16.37 1.63
CA ARG A 41 -8.74 15.49 2.30
C ARG A 41 -8.83 14.11 1.63
N SER A 42 -7.68 13.50 1.38
CA SER A 42 -7.55 12.17 0.78
C SER A 42 -7.21 11.13 1.85
N PRO A 43 -7.81 9.93 1.83
CA PRO A 43 -7.21 8.79 2.50
C PRO A 43 -5.84 8.48 1.87
N VAL A 44 -4.91 7.95 2.64
CA VAL A 44 -3.57 7.63 2.16
C VAL A 44 -3.01 6.37 2.82
N ILE A 45 -2.15 5.66 2.11
CA ILE A 45 -1.34 4.57 2.65
C ILE A 45 0.11 5.06 2.68
N MET A 46 0.72 5.09 3.86
CA MET A 46 2.15 5.32 4.03
C MET A 46 2.84 4.01 4.36
N GLY A 47 3.95 3.72 3.74
CA GLY A 47 4.64 2.47 3.95
C GLY A 47 6.15 2.57 3.91
N THR A 48 6.77 1.42 4.08
CA THR A 48 8.15 1.13 3.73
C THR A 48 8.23 -0.31 3.22
N ALA A 49 9.13 -0.59 2.29
CA ALA A 49 9.36 -1.93 1.79
C ALA A 49 10.57 -2.57 2.47
N GLU A 50 10.59 -3.91 2.59
CA GLU A 50 11.72 -4.60 3.23
C GLU A 50 13.06 -4.29 2.55
N ILE A 51 13.08 -4.16 1.22
CA ILE A 51 14.26 -3.77 0.46
C ILE A 51 14.77 -2.35 0.81
N LEU A 52 13.93 -1.50 1.38
CA LEU A 52 14.29 -0.13 1.78
C LEU A 52 14.79 -0.02 3.22
N LEU A 53 14.72 -1.10 4.02
CA LEU A 53 15.14 -1.08 5.43
C LEU A 53 16.61 -0.72 5.67
N PRO A 54 17.56 -0.95 4.76
CA PRO A 54 18.92 -0.39 4.90
C PRO A 54 19.00 1.13 4.96
N TYR A 55 17.96 1.84 4.45
CA TYR A 55 17.89 3.31 4.45
C TYR A 55 17.01 3.86 5.58
N GLY A 56 16.14 3.04 6.15
CA GLY A 56 15.27 3.37 7.28
C GLY A 56 14.81 2.09 7.96
N PRO A 57 15.53 1.65 9.00
CA PRO A 57 15.18 0.45 9.75
C PRO A 57 13.73 0.47 10.23
N LEU A 58 13.07 -0.69 10.25
CA LEU A 58 11.62 -0.81 10.49
C LEU A 58 11.20 -0.18 11.82
N GLU A 59 12.01 -0.37 12.88
CA GLU A 59 11.78 0.24 14.18
C GLU A 59 11.84 1.76 14.09
N GLU A 60 12.81 2.32 13.37
CA GLU A 60 12.99 3.77 13.27
C GLU A 60 11.85 4.41 12.49
N VAL A 61 11.46 3.83 11.34
CA VAL A 61 10.32 4.35 10.57
C VAL A 61 9.01 4.25 11.35
N SER A 62 8.85 3.24 12.18
CA SER A 62 7.66 3.08 13.03
C SER A 62 7.49 4.23 14.02
N TYR A 63 8.58 4.79 14.55
CA TYR A 63 8.57 5.90 15.52
C TYR A 63 7.97 7.19 14.97
N TYR A 64 7.95 7.39 13.67
CA TYR A 64 7.30 8.58 13.09
C TYR A 64 6.06 8.23 12.28
N LEU A 65 6.01 7.14 11.51
CA LEU A 65 4.84 6.80 10.69
C LEU A 65 3.59 6.59 11.55
N ILE A 66 3.68 5.78 12.61
CA ILE A 66 2.53 5.43 13.44
C ILE A 66 1.99 6.64 14.22
N PRO A 67 2.80 7.44 14.94
CA PRO A 67 2.31 8.64 15.60
C PRO A 67 1.75 9.68 14.62
N MET A 68 2.34 9.85 13.45
CA MET A 68 1.83 10.77 12.42
C MET A 68 0.47 10.30 11.91
N ALA A 69 0.32 9.02 11.58
CA ALA A 69 -0.94 8.42 11.17
C ALA A 69 -2.03 8.58 12.24
N LYS A 70 -1.70 8.34 13.53
CA LYS A 70 -2.64 8.52 14.64
C LYS A 70 -3.12 9.98 14.78
N LYS A 71 -2.26 10.96 14.52
CA LYS A 71 -2.57 12.41 14.64
C LYS A 71 -3.26 12.99 13.41
N ALA A 72 -3.12 12.35 12.25
CA ALA A 72 -3.66 12.85 11.00
C ALA A 72 -5.17 13.09 11.07
N SER A 73 -5.64 14.14 10.40
CA SER A 73 -7.05 14.52 10.27
C SER A 73 -7.81 13.72 9.18
N VAL A 74 -7.07 12.86 8.46
CA VAL A 74 -7.58 11.98 7.42
C VAL A 74 -7.25 10.52 7.75
N PRO A 75 -7.93 9.53 7.13
CA PRO A 75 -7.58 8.11 7.27
C PRO A 75 -6.18 7.83 6.71
N VAL A 76 -5.34 7.19 7.50
CA VAL A 76 -3.97 6.81 7.14
C VAL A 76 -3.74 5.35 7.51
N VAL A 77 -3.35 4.54 6.54
CA VAL A 77 -2.86 3.18 6.74
C VAL A 77 -1.34 3.23 6.88
N VAL A 78 -0.77 2.49 7.83
CA VAL A 78 0.67 2.25 7.89
C VAL A 78 0.93 0.82 7.44
N HIS A 79 1.69 0.66 6.36
CA HIS A 79 1.81 -0.58 5.59
C HIS A 79 3.26 -1.03 5.41
N LEU A 80 3.55 -2.30 5.66
CA LEU A 80 4.77 -2.95 5.18
C LEU A 80 4.54 -3.37 3.73
N ASP A 81 5.21 -2.70 2.79
CA ASP A 81 5.20 -2.99 1.36
C ASP A 81 6.27 -4.05 1.06
N HIS A 82 5.97 -5.08 0.29
CA HIS A 82 6.88 -6.19 -0.01
C HIS A 82 7.68 -6.69 1.20
N GLY A 83 6.99 -7.24 2.20
CA GLY A 83 7.62 -8.07 3.22
C GLY A 83 8.05 -9.38 2.59
N LEU A 84 9.36 -9.60 2.48
CA LEU A 84 9.96 -10.77 1.83
C LEU A 84 10.21 -11.90 2.82
N THR A 85 10.35 -11.56 4.10
CA THR A 85 10.64 -12.52 5.16
C THR A 85 9.50 -12.58 6.18
N TYR A 86 9.29 -13.78 6.72
CA TYR A 86 8.32 -14.00 7.77
C TYR A 86 8.60 -13.10 8.99
N ASP A 87 9.87 -13.03 9.40
CA ASP A 87 10.27 -12.28 10.60
C ASP A 87 10.02 -10.77 10.44
N THR A 88 10.26 -10.20 9.26
CA THR A 88 9.97 -8.79 9.00
C THR A 88 8.47 -8.50 9.05
N CYS A 89 7.64 -9.39 8.51
CA CYS A 89 6.19 -9.27 8.59
C CYS A 89 5.69 -9.30 10.05
N ILE A 90 6.16 -10.25 10.86
CA ILE A 90 5.84 -10.32 12.29
C ILE A 90 6.28 -9.05 13.01
N LYS A 91 7.51 -8.61 12.74
CA LYS A 91 8.06 -7.40 13.36
C LYS A 91 7.23 -6.16 13.05
N ALA A 92 6.76 -6.01 11.82
CA ALA A 92 5.88 -4.90 11.44
C ALA A 92 4.57 -4.92 12.24
N LEU A 93 3.95 -6.09 12.38
CA LEU A 93 2.74 -6.26 13.19
C LEU A 93 2.97 -5.91 14.67
N GLU A 94 4.07 -6.39 15.27
CA GLU A 94 4.46 -6.09 16.65
C GLU A 94 4.70 -4.58 16.88
N LEU A 95 5.25 -3.88 15.88
CA LEU A 95 5.47 -2.43 15.94
C LEU A 95 4.17 -1.63 15.77
N GLY A 96 3.06 -2.27 15.36
CA GLY A 96 1.75 -1.65 15.22
C GLY A 96 1.44 -1.12 13.82
N PHE A 97 2.05 -1.69 12.78
CA PHE A 97 1.61 -1.48 11.41
C PHE A 97 0.17 -1.99 11.26
N SER A 98 -0.68 -1.21 10.64
CA SER A 98 -2.11 -1.56 10.46
C SER A 98 -2.36 -2.40 9.21
N SER A 99 -1.32 -2.65 8.42
CA SER A 99 -1.36 -3.47 7.21
C SER A 99 0.03 -3.98 6.87
N ILE A 100 0.12 -5.17 6.29
CA ILE A 100 1.34 -5.75 5.75
C ILE A 100 1.06 -6.37 4.38
N MET A 101 2.10 -6.53 3.56
CA MET A 101 2.15 -7.44 2.44
C MET A 101 3.16 -8.54 2.75
N TYR A 102 2.79 -9.80 2.51
CA TYR A 102 3.74 -10.91 2.51
C TYR A 102 3.90 -11.39 1.07
N ASP A 103 5.05 -11.04 0.48
CA ASP A 103 5.33 -11.31 -0.91
C ASP A 103 6.01 -12.66 -1.09
N CYS A 104 5.24 -13.65 -1.51
CA CYS A 104 5.67 -14.99 -1.87
C CYS A 104 5.46 -15.26 -3.37
N SER A 105 5.39 -14.22 -4.21
CA SER A 105 5.06 -14.31 -5.64
C SER A 105 6.10 -15.08 -6.46
N THR A 106 7.33 -15.22 -5.94
CA THR A 106 8.40 -16.01 -6.57
C THR A 106 8.37 -17.50 -6.21
N ASP A 107 7.55 -17.89 -5.23
CA ASP A 107 7.36 -19.29 -4.85
C ASP A 107 6.41 -20.02 -5.82
N SER A 108 6.29 -21.36 -5.67
CA SER A 108 5.21 -22.10 -6.33
C SER A 108 3.85 -21.60 -5.85
N TYR A 109 2.81 -21.78 -6.66
CA TYR A 109 1.44 -21.38 -6.30
C TYR A 109 1.00 -21.96 -4.95
N GLU A 110 1.25 -23.24 -4.73
CA GLU A 110 0.86 -23.94 -3.50
C GLU A 110 1.59 -23.40 -2.27
N GLU A 111 2.87 -23.07 -2.42
CA GLU A 111 3.68 -22.52 -1.33
C GLU A 111 3.33 -21.08 -1.05
N ASN A 112 3.07 -20.26 -2.08
CA ASN A 112 2.55 -18.90 -1.92
C ASN A 112 1.22 -18.92 -1.14
N VAL A 113 0.26 -19.76 -1.56
CA VAL A 113 -1.02 -19.92 -0.85
C VAL A 113 -0.79 -20.33 0.61
N ARG A 114 0.07 -21.32 0.88
CA ARG A 114 0.32 -21.80 2.23
C ARG A 114 0.88 -20.72 3.15
N LYS A 115 1.94 -20.03 2.68
CA LYS A 115 2.63 -18.98 3.46
C LYS A 115 1.74 -17.76 3.70
N VAL A 116 1.08 -17.28 2.64
CA VAL A 116 0.23 -16.10 2.73
C VAL A 116 -1.00 -16.38 3.60
N LYS A 117 -1.59 -17.61 3.53
CA LYS A 117 -2.68 -18.00 4.42
C LYS A 117 -2.27 -17.95 5.90
N GLU A 118 -1.13 -18.54 6.23
CA GLU A 118 -0.60 -18.53 7.60
C GLU A 118 -0.41 -17.08 8.10
N MET A 119 0.20 -16.22 7.28
CA MET A 119 0.44 -14.83 7.64
C MET A 119 -0.86 -14.01 7.70
N ALA A 120 -1.88 -14.36 6.90
CA ALA A 120 -3.19 -13.72 6.96
C ALA A 120 -3.89 -13.96 8.30
N ASP A 121 -3.87 -15.20 8.78
CA ASP A 121 -4.45 -15.54 10.09
C ASP A 121 -3.73 -14.78 11.22
N ILE A 122 -2.41 -14.63 11.12
CA ILE A 122 -1.61 -13.86 12.08
C ILE A 122 -1.96 -12.37 11.99
N ALA A 123 -1.89 -11.75 10.81
CA ALA A 123 -2.20 -10.33 10.62
C ALA A 123 -3.58 -9.96 11.15
N HIS A 124 -4.58 -10.80 10.85
CA HIS A 124 -5.94 -10.61 11.36
C HIS A 124 -6.02 -10.71 12.88
N SER A 125 -5.20 -11.55 13.52
CA SER A 125 -5.14 -11.62 15.00
C SER A 125 -4.62 -10.34 15.65
N TYR A 126 -3.80 -9.57 14.92
CA TYR A 126 -3.35 -8.23 15.32
C TYR A 126 -4.35 -7.11 14.96
N GLY A 127 -5.45 -7.42 14.28
CA GLY A 127 -6.40 -6.43 13.73
C GLY A 127 -5.86 -5.69 12.51
N ALA A 128 -4.75 -6.16 11.95
CA ALA A 128 -4.15 -5.64 10.72
C ALA A 128 -4.74 -6.34 9.50
N THR A 129 -4.59 -5.72 8.33
CA THR A 129 -4.92 -6.28 7.03
C THR A 129 -3.69 -6.83 6.34
N ILE A 130 -3.91 -7.75 5.39
CA ILE A 130 -2.83 -8.33 4.60
C ILE A 130 -3.11 -8.22 3.10
N GLU A 131 -2.06 -7.88 2.35
CA GLU A 131 -1.98 -7.94 0.90
C GLU A 131 -1.17 -9.17 0.48
N GLY A 132 -1.62 -9.86 -0.56
CA GLY A 132 -0.85 -10.91 -1.22
C GLY A 132 -0.64 -10.58 -2.69
N GLU A 133 0.33 -11.21 -3.33
CA GLU A 133 0.62 -11.06 -4.76
C GLU A 133 0.46 -12.38 -5.49
N LEU A 134 -0.18 -12.31 -6.67
CA LEU A 134 -0.31 -13.43 -7.59
C LEU A 134 0.12 -13.03 -9.00
N GLY A 135 0.91 -13.88 -9.65
CA GLY A 135 1.79 -13.48 -10.74
C GLY A 135 3.06 -12.87 -10.14
N HIS A 136 3.93 -12.34 -10.94
CA HIS A 136 5.15 -11.72 -10.44
C HIS A 136 5.38 -10.37 -11.13
N VAL A 137 5.45 -9.32 -10.32
CA VAL A 137 5.81 -7.98 -10.78
C VAL A 137 7.33 -7.87 -10.75
N GLY A 138 7.97 -8.00 -11.91
CA GLY A 138 9.43 -7.99 -12.02
C GLY A 138 10.05 -6.60 -11.81
N ASP A 139 11.37 -6.58 -11.57
CA ASP A 139 12.17 -5.36 -11.46
C ASP A 139 12.78 -4.98 -12.81
N ASN A 140 12.55 -3.75 -13.25
CA ASN A 140 13.20 -3.21 -14.45
C ASN A 140 14.70 -2.95 -14.25
N GLU A 141 15.17 -2.84 -13.01
CA GLU A 141 16.55 -2.50 -12.66
C GLU A 141 17.42 -3.73 -12.34
N GLY A 142 16.79 -4.86 -12.02
CA GLY A 142 17.48 -6.03 -11.42
C GLY A 142 17.62 -7.25 -12.31
N SER A 143 17.23 -7.23 -13.58
CA SER A 143 17.58 -8.33 -14.46
C SER A 143 19.10 -8.30 -14.70
N ALA A 144 19.83 -8.90 -13.73
CA ALA A 144 21.22 -9.25 -13.86
C ALA A 144 21.44 -9.94 -15.21
N GLU A 145 22.54 -9.62 -15.81
CA GLU A 145 23.11 -10.31 -16.97
C GLU A 145 22.89 -11.82 -16.82
N GLY A 146 21.94 -12.39 -17.59
CA GLY A 146 21.81 -13.83 -17.66
C GLY A 146 20.40 -14.44 -17.66
N SER A 147 19.33 -13.70 -17.41
CA SER A 147 17.99 -14.26 -17.62
C SER A 147 17.50 -13.97 -19.02
N ASP A 148 17.27 -15.04 -19.77
CA ASP A 148 16.86 -15.07 -21.15
C ASP A 148 15.87 -13.98 -21.55
N HIS A 149 16.27 -13.11 -22.47
CA HIS A 149 15.41 -12.18 -23.20
C HIS A 149 14.34 -12.87 -24.09
N LEU A 150 14.01 -14.14 -23.83
CA LEU A 150 13.18 -15.02 -24.64
C LEU A 150 11.87 -15.45 -23.94
N ALA A 151 11.66 -15.12 -22.67
CA ALA A 151 10.38 -15.44 -22.04
C ALA A 151 9.34 -14.36 -22.39
N ASP A 152 8.19 -14.80 -22.90
CA ASP A 152 7.02 -13.95 -23.07
C ASP A 152 6.67 -13.27 -21.74
N PRO A 153 6.72 -11.94 -21.62
CA PRO A 153 6.39 -11.25 -20.38
C PRO A 153 5.00 -11.62 -19.82
N SER A 154 4.09 -12.06 -20.69
CA SER A 154 2.75 -12.49 -20.28
C SER A 154 2.74 -13.79 -19.47
N ALA A 155 3.82 -14.55 -19.45
CA ALA A 155 3.96 -15.77 -18.63
C ALA A 155 3.94 -15.46 -17.13
N PHE A 156 4.29 -14.22 -16.74
CA PHE A 156 4.28 -13.75 -15.35
C PHE A 156 2.97 -13.06 -14.95
N PHE A 157 2.06 -12.86 -15.90
CA PHE A 157 0.80 -12.18 -15.63
C PHE A 157 -0.13 -13.03 -14.77
N THR A 158 -0.88 -12.37 -13.90
CA THR A 158 -1.86 -13.02 -13.02
C THR A 158 -2.92 -13.74 -13.84
N ASP A 159 -3.11 -15.04 -13.60
CA ASP A 159 -4.22 -15.81 -14.19
C ASP A 159 -5.52 -15.48 -13.42
N PRO A 160 -6.57 -14.98 -14.10
CA PRO A 160 -7.83 -14.64 -13.47
C PRO A 160 -8.54 -15.81 -12.74
N LYS A 161 -8.32 -17.05 -13.22
CA LYS A 161 -8.91 -18.24 -12.57
C LYS A 161 -8.21 -18.56 -11.28
N LEU A 162 -6.87 -18.43 -11.24
CA LEU A 162 -6.09 -18.64 -10.02
C LEU A 162 -6.30 -17.51 -9.02
N ALA A 163 -6.60 -16.27 -9.47
CA ALA A 163 -6.83 -15.13 -8.59
C ALA A 163 -7.98 -15.39 -7.60
N LYS A 164 -9.09 -15.97 -8.07
CA LYS A 164 -10.22 -16.30 -7.20
C LYS A 164 -9.86 -17.38 -6.17
N ASP A 165 -9.26 -18.45 -6.63
CA ASP A 165 -8.83 -19.57 -5.78
C ASP A 165 -7.81 -19.10 -4.72
N PHE A 166 -6.86 -18.24 -5.12
CA PHE A 166 -5.89 -17.64 -4.23
C PHE A 166 -6.55 -16.82 -3.10
N VAL A 167 -7.45 -15.90 -3.46
CA VAL A 167 -8.16 -15.05 -2.48
C VAL A 167 -9.00 -15.90 -1.52
N GLU A 168 -9.73 -16.89 -2.05
CA GLU A 168 -10.58 -17.76 -1.22
C GLU A 168 -9.76 -18.65 -0.26
N LYS A 169 -8.60 -19.11 -0.69
CA LYS A 169 -7.73 -19.96 0.14
C LYS A 169 -6.92 -19.19 1.17
N THR A 170 -6.40 -18.02 0.78
CA THR A 170 -5.50 -17.24 1.63
C THR A 170 -6.23 -16.31 2.59
N GLY A 171 -7.39 -15.79 2.19
CA GLY A 171 -8.13 -14.82 2.96
C GLY A 171 -7.50 -13.42 2.99
N VAL A 172 -6.68 -13.07 1.99
CA VAL A 172 -6.10 -11.72 1.87
C VAL A 172 -7.15 -10.64 1.75
N ASP A 173 -6.85 -9.45 2.23
CA ASP A 173 -7.73 -8.27 2.19
C ASP A 173 -7.57 -7.46 0.90
N ALA A 174 -6.44 -7.61 0.19
CA ALA A 174 -6.17 -7.00 -1.11
C ALA A 174 -5.26 -7.92 -1.93
N LEU A 175 -5.36 -7.83 -3.26
CA LEU A 175 -4.59 -8.66 -4.18
C LEU A 175 -3.78 -7.79 -5.15
N ALA A 176 -2.46 -7.86 -5.07
CA ALA A 176 -1.55 -7.31 -6.07
C ALA A 176 -1.50 -8.23 -7.28
N ILE A 177 -1.57 -7.62 -8.48
CA ILE A 177 -1.64 -8.32 -9.74
C ILE A 177 -0.55 -7.88 -10.72
N ALA A 178 0.02 -8.84 -11.44
CA ALA A 178 0.93 -8.62 -12.54
C ALA A 178 0.15 -8.56 -13.85
N VAL A 179 0.18 -7.41 -14.52
CA VAL A 179 -0.59 -7.11 -15.73
C VAL A 179 0.22 -6.31 -16.77
N GLY A 180 1.55 -6.46 -16.74
CA GLY A 180 2.49 -5.72 -17.59
C GLY A 180 3.11 -4.50 -16.92
N ASN A 181 2.94 -4.39 -15.62
CA ASN A 181 3.63 -3.45 -14.73
C ASN A 181 4.96 -4.04 -14.25
N ALA A 182 5.89 -3.17 -13.84
CA ALA A 182 7.17 -3.55 -13.26
C ALA A 182 7.66 -2.45 -12.30
N HIS A 183 8.54 -2.80 -11.36
CA HIS A 183 9.14 -1.85 -10.43
C HIS A 183 10.28 -1.04 -11.11
N GLY A 184 10.56 0.16 -10.58
CA GLY A 184 11.61 1.05 -11.07
C GLY A 184 11.24 1.80 -12.35
N ALA A 185 12.24 2.47 -12.94
CA ALA A 185 12.04 3.23 -14.17
C ALA A 185 11.88 2.31 -15.37
N TYR A 186 10.82 2.48 -16.14
CA TYR A 186 10.56 1.69 -17.34
C TYR A 186 11.59 2.01 -18.43
N LYS A 187 12.28 0.97 -18.95
CA LYS A 187 13.18 1.11 -20.11
C LYS A 187 12.42 1.24 -21.44
N LEU A 188 11.22 0.67 -21.51
CA LEU A 188 10.29 0.77 -22.64
C LEU A 188 8.92 1.17 -22.09
N PRO A 189 8.06 1.86 -22.87
CA PRO A 189 6.72 2.20 -22.41
C PRO A 189 5.96 0.94 -21.97
N PRO A 190 5.44 0.89 -20.74
CA PRO A 190 4.70 -0.26 -20.25
C PRO A 190 3.40 -0.43 -21.05
N LYS A 191 2.98 -1.68 -21.20
CA LYS A 191 1.71 -2.01 -21.86
C LYS A 191 0.84 -2.81 -20.90
N LEU A 192 -0.03 -2.12 -20.15
CA LEU A 192 -0.93 -2.77 -19.22
C LEU A 192 -2.04 -3.54 -19.94
N ASP A 193 -2.32 -4.75 -19.45
CA ASP A 193 -3.46 -5.58 -19.88
C ASP A 193 -4.74 -5.19 -19.11
N PHE A 194 -5.43 -4.18 -19.61
CA PHE A 194 -6.65 -3.65 -18.98
C PHE A 194 -7.81 -4.64 -18.99
N GLU A 195 -7.89 -5.53 -19.97
CA GLU A 195 -8.93 -6.57 -20.03
C GLU A 195 -8.72 -7.60 -18.92
N ARG A 196 -7.48 -7.95 -18.65
CA ARG A 196 -7.10 -8.82 -17.53
C ARG A 196 -7.46 -8.18 -16.20
N ILE A 197 -7.15 -6.87 -15.98
CA ILE A 197 -7.56 -6.13 -14.78
C ILE A 197 -9.08 -6.25 -14.58
N ARG A 198 -9.86 -5.94 -15.59
CA ARG A 198 -11.33 -6.02 -15.56
C ARG A 198 -11.81 -7.44 -15.23
N THR A 199 -11.21 -8.45 -15.86
CA THR A 199 -11.59 -9.84 -15.65
C THR A 199 -11.34 -10.26 -14.20
N ILE A 200 -10.16 -9.95 -13.65
CA ILE A 200 -9.83 -10.25 -12.25
C ILE A 200 -10.75 -9.46 -11.31
N ALA A 201 -10.95 -8.15 -11.55
CA ALA A 201 -11.82 -7.31 -10.71
C ALA A 201 -13.26 -7.81 -10.60
N ASN A 202 -13.77 -8.46 -11.66
CA ASN A 202 -15.10 -9.07 -11.67
C ASN A 202 -15.13 -10.48 -11.05
N THR A 203 -13.96 -11.06 -10.80
CA THR A 203 -13.82 -12.45 -10.32
C THR A 203 -13.58 -12.49 -8.81
N VAL A 204 -12.91 -11.47 -8.24
CA VAL A 204 -12.55 -11.40 -6.82
C VAL A 204 -13.29 -10.29 -6.08
N ASP A 205 -13.63 -10.52 -4.82
CA ASP A 205 -14.32 -9.52 -3.99
C ASP A 205 -13.37 -8.52 -3.33
N VAL A 206 -12.07 -8.85 -3.23
CA VAL A 206 -11.05 -7.97 -2.64
C VAL A 206 -10.63 -6.83 -3.58
N PRO A 207 -10.17 -5.68 -3.05
CA PRO A 207 -9.54 -4.63 -3.84
C PRO A 207 -8.30 -5.12 -4.59
N LEU A 208 -8.09 -4.65 -5.83
CA LEU A 208 -6.90 -4.93 -6.62
C LEU A 208 -5.85 -3.83 -6.45
N VAL A 209 -4.59 -4.26 -6.47
CA VAL A 209 -3.43 -3.40 -6.29
C VAL A 209 -2.55 -3.42 -7.54
N LEU A 210 -2.09 -2.24 -7.94
CA LEU A 210 -1.11 -2.04 -9.01
C LEU A 210 0.22 -1.58 -8.42
N HIS A 211 1.23 -2.45 -8.48
CA HIS A 211 2.61 -2.13 -8.13
C HIS A 211 3.34 -1.48 -9.31
N GLY A 212 4.51 -0.87 -9.06
CA GLY A 212 5.33 -0.29 -10.10
C GLY A 212 4.64 0.86 -10.85
N GLY A 213 3.89 1.70 -10.13
CA GLY A 213 3.14 2.80 -10.73
C GLY A 213 4.01 3.94 -11.29
N SER A 214 5.24 4.10 -10.79
CA SER A 214 6.12 5.18 -11.26
C SER A 214 6.53 4.99 -12.72
N GLY A 215 6.27 6.02 -13.54
CA GLY A 215 6.55 5.96 -14.99
C GLY A 215 5.38 5.52 -15.88
N LEU A 216 4.23 5.18 -15.32
CA LEU A 216 2.99 5.04 -16.07
C LEU A 216 2.43 6.41 -16.48
N THR A 217 1.71 6.46 -17.59
CA THR A 217 1.04 7.69 -18.02
C THR A 217 -0.22 7.95 -17.18
N ASP A 218 -0.64 9.20 -17.09
CA ASP A 218 -1.91 9.59 -16.46
C ASP A 218 -3.11 8.79 -17.01
N ASN A 219 -3.09 8.50 -18.30
CA ASN A 219 -4.16 7.74 -18.96
C ASN A 219 -4.16 6.27 -18.52
N ASP A 220 -2.98 5.67 -18.32
CA ASP A 220 -2.86 4.31 -17.83
C ASP A 220 -3.43 4.17 -16.42
N PHE A 221 -3.12 5.11 -15.52
CA PHE A 221 -3.70 5.14 -14.18
C PHE A 221 -5.22 5.26 -14.22
N ARG A 222 -5.75 6.26 -14.95
CA ARG A 222 -7.21 6.45 -15.04
C ARG A 222 -7.91 5.22 -15.57
N LYS A 223 -7.35 4.59 -16.59
CA LYS A 223 -7.92 3.38 -17.19
C LYS A 223 -7.81 2.18 -16.25
N ALA A 224 -6.67 1.96 -15.61
CA ALA A 224 -6.51 0.87 -14.64
C ALA A 224 -7.51 0.99 -13.47
N ILE A 225 -7.72 2.20 -12.96
CA ILE A 225 -8.69 2.48 -11.89
C ILE A 225 -10.13 2.23 -12.37
N GLN A 226 -10.47 2.65 -13.58
CA GLN A 226 -11.78 2.37 -14.18
C GLN A 226 -12.04 0.88 -14.32
N GLU A 227 -11.00 0.10 -14.63
CA GLU A 227 -11.08 -1.36 -14.78
C GLU A 227 -11.03 -2.13 -13.46
N GLY A 228 -10.68 -1.48 -12.33
CA GLY A 228 -10.87 -2.09 -11.01
C GLY A 228 -9.70 -1.96 -10.03
N ILE A 229 -8.60 -1.32 -10.41
CA ILE A 229 -7.51 -1.02 -9.47
C ILE A 229 -8.01 -0.06 -8.38
N SER A 230 -7.68 -0.36 -7.13
CA SER A 230 -8.10 0.40 -5.95
C SER A 230 -6.95 0.89 -5.07
N LYS A 231 -5.73 0.39 -5.29
CA LYS A 231 -4.48 0.84 -4.66
C LYS A 231 -3.39 0.94 -5.72
N VAL A 232 -2.57 1.98 -5.65
CA VAL A 232 -1.41 2.17 -6.54
C VAL A 232 -0.18 2.51 -5.70
N ASN A 233 0.92 1.79 -5.92
CA ASN A 233 2.19 2.03 -5.23
C ASN A 233 3.04 3.03 -5.99
N ILE A 234 3.49 4.09 -5.28
CA ILE A 234 4.33 5.18 -5.78
C ILE A 234 5.53 5.35 -4.83
N PHE A 235 6.73 5.29 -5.37
CA PHE A 235 7.95 5.61 -4.63
C PHE A 235 8.90 6.50 -5.43
N THR A 236 9.33 6.05 -6.62
CA THR A 236 10.36 6.73 -7.43
C THR A 236 10.00 8.20 -7.67
N ASP A 237 8.74 8.50 -8.03
CA ASP A 237 8.31 9.86 -8.37
C ASP A 237 8.51 10.84 -7.20
N ILE A 238 8.08 10.46 -5.98
CA ILE A 238 8.23 11.32 -4.79
C ILE A 238 9.68 11.43 -4.33
N ASN A 239 10.46 10.34 -4.48
CA ASN A 239 11.86 10.30 -4.10
C ASN A 239 12.70 11.20 -5.03
N VAL A 240 12.48 11.12 -6.34
CA VAL A 240 13.15 11.98 -7.33
C VAL A 240 12.76 13.44 -7.15
N ALA A 241 11.46 13.74 -6.96
CA ALA A 241 10.98 15.10 -6.72
C ALA A 241 11.66 15.75 -5.50
N ALA A 242 11.87 14.99 -4.42
CA ALA A 242 12.58 15.47 -3.23
C ALA A 242 14.03 15.88 -3.56
N VAL A 243 14.78 14.97 -4.21
CA VAL A 243 16.20 15.21 -4.57
C VAL A 243 16.36 16.37 -5.53
N GLU A 244 15.51 16.47 -6.55
CA GLU A 244 15.53 17.58 -7.51
C GLU A 244 15.29 18.94 -6.83
N ALA A 245 14.34 18.99 -5.89
CA ALA A 245 14.04 20.20 -5.13
C ALA A 245 15.20 20.59 -4.19
N GLU A 246 15.81 19.63 -3.52
CA GLU A 246 17.00 19.84 -2.69
C GLU A 246 18.18 20.32 -3.52
N PHE A 247 18.46 19.69 -4.66
CA PHE A 247 19.53 20.09 -5.58
C PHE A 247 19.34 21.52 -6.08
N LYS A 248 18.15 21.88 -6.53
CA LYS A 248 17.81 23.25 -6.95
C LYS A 248 17.99 24.24 -5.80
N LYS A 249 17.55 23.88 -4.60
CA LYS A 249 17.71 24.73 -3.42
C LYS A 249 19.18 24.90 -3.05
N PHE A 250 19.96 23.82 -3.06
CA PHE A 250 21.39 23.83 -2.77
C PHE A 250 22.17 24.78 -3.68
N GLN A 251 21.86 24.82 -4.97
CA GLN A 251 22.51 25.73 -5.93
C GLN A 251 22.27 27.22 -5.62
N SER A 252 21.20 27.56 -4.89
CA SER A 252 20.79 28.94 -4.60
C SER A 252 21.09 29.40 -3.18
N MET A 253 21.79 28.56 -2.35
CA MET A 253 21.99 28.86 -0.93
C MET A 253 23.45 28.64 -0.49
N ASP A 254 23.80 29.33 0.59
CA ASP A 254 25.10 29.27 1.26
C ASP A 254 25.01 28.66 2.67
N LYS A 255 23.95 27.89 2.96
CA LYS A 255 23.60 27.36 4.29
C LYS A 255 23.67 25.84 4.37
N GLY A 256 23.22 25.28 5.47
CA GLY A 256 23.37 23.87 5.79
C GLY A 256 22.17 22.98 5.45
N LEU A 257 22.24 21.73 5.88
CA LEU A 257 21.24 20.68 5.61
C LEU A 257 19.81 21.09 5.98
N ILE A 258 19.62 21.81 7.09
CA ILE A 258 18.30 22.21 7.58
C ILE A 258 17.52 23.11 6.61
N ASP A 259 18.23 23.80 5.70
CA ASP A 259 17.62 24.68 4.71
C ASP A 259 17.08 23.90 3.49
N LEU A 260 17.52 22.64 3.30
CA LEU A 260 17.07 21.74 2.24
C LEU A 260 15.76 21.04 2.61
N ILE A 261 15.58 20.71 3.89
CA ILE A 261 14.43 19.94 4.39
C ILE A 261 13.06 20.51 3.93
N PRO A 262 12.78 21.84 4.03
CA PRO A 262 11.49 22.36 3.58
C PRO A 262 11.26 22.21 2.07
N ALA A 263 12.33 22.22 1.26
CA ALA A 263 12.23 22.05 -0.19
C ALA A 263 11.84 20.60 -0.53
N ALA A 264 12.47 19.61 0.11
CA ALA A 264 12.11 18.22 -0.05
C ALA A 264 10.66 17.94 0.38
N VAL A 265 10.26 18.39 1.58
CA VAL A 265 8.91 18.21 2.11
C VAL A 265 7.85 18.80 1.17
N GLU A 266 8.08 20.01 0.67
CA GLU A 266 7.10 20.66 -0.22
C GLU A 266 7.03 19.96 -1.59
N ALA A 267 8.17 19.51 -2.15
CA ALA A 267 8.18 18.77 -3.41
C ALA A 267 7.43 17.44 -3.30
N VAL A 268 7.69 16.67 -2.24
CA VAL A 268 6.95 15.43 -1.94
C VAL A 268 5.45 15.68 -1.78
N LYS A 269 5.09 16.76 -1.07
CA LYS A 269 3.69 17.17 -0.92
C LYS A 269 3.04 17.43 -2.26
N GLN A 270 3.68 18.21 -3.13
CA GLN A 270 3.12 18.56 -4.43
C GLN A 270 2.97 17.34 -5.35
N GLU A 271 3.98 16.46 -5.40
CA GLU A 271 3.92 15.24 -6.21
C GLU A 271 2.83 14.29 -5.67
N SER A 272 2.74 14.11 -4.36
CA SER A 272 1.67 13.31 -3.73
C SER A 272 0.28 13.89 -4.03
N LEU A 273 0.10 15.21 -4.02
CA LEU A 273 -1.15 15.87 -4.40
C LEU A 273 -1.55 15.61 -5.85
N VAL A 274 -0.57 15.62 -6.77
CA VAL A 274 -0.81 15.30 -8.19
C VAL A 274 -1.34 13.86 -8.30
N LYS A 275 -0.70 12.89 -7.62
CA LYS A 275 -1.14 11.50 -7.64
C LYS A 275 -2.52 11.31 -6.98
N MET A 276 -2.79 11.94 -5.83
CA MET A 276 -4.09 11.85 -5.16
C MET A 276 -5.23 12.36 -6.03
N LYS A 277 -5.03 13.46 -6.75
CA LYS A 277 -6.00 13.96 -7.74
C LYS A 277 -6.15 13.04 -8.93
N LEU A 278 -5.04 12.52 -9.46
CA LEU A 278 -5.02 11.59 -10.58
C LEU A 278 -5.81 10.31 -10.26
N PHE A 279 -5.67 9.81 -9.02
CA PHE A 279 -6.36 8.62 -8.53
C PHE A 279 -7.80 8.89 -8.08
N SER A 280 -8.23 10.16 -8.09
CA SER A 280 -9.56 10.62 -7.64
C SER A 280 -9.83 10.30 -6.17
N SER A 281 -8.79 10.25 -5.33
CA SER A 281 -8.90 10.06 -3.87
C SER A 281 -9.04 11.36 -3.10
N ASP A 282 -8.83 12.52 -3.73
CA ASP A 282 -9.07 13.84 -3.14
C ASP A 282 -10.55 14.00 -2.74
N GLY A 283 -10.77 14.60 -1.55
CA GLY A 283 -12.10 14.73 -0.95
C GLY A 283 -12.75 13.42 -0.47
N LYS A 284 -12.00 12.30 -0.42
CA LYS A 284 -12.54 11.00 -0.01
C LYS A 284 -12.21 10.62 1.43
N ALA A 285 -11.63 11.52 2.23
CA ALA A 285 -11.28 11.28 3.63
C ALA A 285 -12.51 11.11 4.55
N ASP A 286 -13.67 11.62 4.18
CA ASP A 286 -14.89 11.44 4.94
C ASP A 286 -15.45 10.02 4.67
N ILE A 287 -14.78 9.02 5.21
CA ILE A 287 -15.31 7.67 5.30
C ILE A 287 -16.51 7.78 6.25
N LYS A 288 -17.72 7.85 5.69
CA LYS A 288 -18.92 7.62 6.49
C LYS A 288 -18.78 6.18 6.98
N ASN A 289 -18.38 6.03 8.23
CA ASN A 289 -18.52 4.77 8.94
C ASN A 289 -20.01 4.42 8.87
N ASN A 290 -20.39 3.59 7.89
CA ASN A 290 -21.70 2.93 7.85
C ASN A 290 -21.81 1.84 8.94
N GLN A 291 -20.88 1.82 9.90
CA GLN A 291 -21.10 1.24 11.20
C GLN A 291 -21.81 2.29 12.04
N ASN A 292 -23.11 2.45 11.78
CA ASN A 292 -24.04 2.82 12.85
C ASN A 292 -24.02 1.64 13.83
N VAL A 293 -22.94 1.55 14.64
CA VAL A 293 -23.00 0.79 15.89
C VAL A 293 -24.04 1.54 16.70
N SER A 294 -25.23 1.03 16.74
CA SER A 294 -26.33 1.66 17.50
C SER A 294 -25.93 1.68 18.96
N ALA A 295 -26.44 2.62 19.73
CA ALA A 295 -26.24 2.62 21.18
C ALA A 295 -26.62 1.26 21.79
N ASN A 296 -27.57 0.55 21.20
CA ASN A 296 -27.98 -0.81 21.57
C ASN A 296 -26.90 -1.86 21.29
N ASP A 297 -26.13 -1.72 20.20
CA ASP A 297 -25.03 -2.66 19.89
C ASP A 297 -23.85 -2.45 20.84
N ILE A 298 -23.55 -1.21 21.21
CA ILE A 298 -22.52 -0.89 22.23
C ILE A 298 -22.93 -1.44 23.59
N GLU A 299 -24.19 -1.28 23.98
CA GLU A 299 -24.72 -1.80 25.23
C GLU A 299 -24.71 -3.34 25.27
N ALA A 300 -25.08 -3.99 24.16
CA ALA A 300 -25.00 -5.44 24.02
C ALA A 300 -23.56 -5.96 24.12
N LEU A 301 -22.62 -5.32 23.44
CA LEU A 301 -21.19 -5.66 23.50
C LEU A 301 -20.62 -5.45 24.91
N THR A 302 -20.98 -4.35 25.58
CA THR A 302 -20.55 -4.04 26.93
C THR A 302 -21.05 -5.11 27.93
N LYS A 303 -22.30 -5.56 27.79
CA LYS A 303 -22.87 -6.65 28.60
C LYS A 303 -22.15 -7.97 28.38
N LEU A 304 -21.80 -8.29 27.11
CA LEU A 304 -21.08 -9.51 26.76
C LEU A 304 -19.68 -9.53 27.36
N VAL A 305 -18.93 -8.43 27.22
CA VAL A 305 -17.59 -8.26 27.80
C VAL A 305 -17.63 -8.32 29.33
N ALA A 306 -18.59 -7.65 29.97
CA ALA A 306 -18.76 -7.68 31.42
C ALA A 306 -19.09 -9.09 31.94
N ALA A 307 -19.93 -9.85 31.24
CA ALA A 307 -20.26 -11.22 31.57
C ALA A 307 -19.06 -12.16 31.46
N GLU A 308 -18.20 -11.95 30.44
CA GLU A 308 -17.00 -12.77 30.24
C GLU A 308 -15.94 -12.46 31.32
N VAL A 309 -15.70 -11.18 31.61
CA VAL A 309 -14.80 -10.75 32.71
C VAL A 309 -15.26 -11.31 34.06
N ALA A 310 -16.57 -11.29 34.34
CA ALA A 310 -17.11 -11.82 35.60
C ALA A 310 -16.83 -13.33 35.77
N LYS A 311 -16.76 -14.12 34.69
CA LYS A 311 -16.40 -15.55 34.77
C LYS A 311 -14.93 -15.77 35.19
N TYR A 312 -14.04 -14.82 34.89
CA TYR A 312 -12.63 -14.91 35.28
C TYR A 312 -12.38 -14.38 36.70
N LEU A 313 -13.17 -13.42 37.17
CA LEU A 313 -13.04 -12.85 38.51
C LEU A 313 -13.67 -13.73 39.60
N ASN A 314 -14.58 -14.65 39.25
CA ASN A 314 -15.23 -15.58 40.16
C ASN A 314 -14.60 -16.99 40.20
N LYS A 315 -13.42 -17.15 39.66
CA LYS A 315 -12.53 -18.30 39.81
C LYS A 315 -11.35 -17.97 40.70
#